data_9e3087f781098c672c5befedf1f9d69b
#
_entry.id   9e3087f781098c672c5befedf1f9d69b
#
_cell.length_a   1.000
_cell.length_b   1.000
_cell.length_c   1.000
_cell.angle_alpha   90.00
_cell.angle_beta   90.00
_cell.angle_gamma   90.00
#
_symmetry.space_group_name_H-M   'P 1'
#
loop_
_entity.id
_entity.type
_entity.pdbx_description
1 polymer ?
#
loop_
_entity_poly.entity_id
_entity_poly.type
_entity_poly.pdbx_seq_one_letter_code
_entity_poly.pdbx_strand_id
1 'polypeptide(L)'
;MELLNPMADAVYPGRTVAYTGTAGSTATWQSGPQGVVIWSTTPAYVVVGEGVTATTSSTPIPAFTPIPFIVPQGTGAPWRVSAIRVSDSGDVYAKPINIR
;
A
#
# COMPACT_ATOMS: atom_id res chain seq x y z
N MET A 1 11.49 -19.58 -2.85
CA MET A 1 10.47 -18.55 -3.11
C MET A 1 9.29 -18.77 -2.16
N GLU A 2 8.83 -17.71 -1.54
CA GLU A 2 7.67 -17.77 -0.69
C GLU A 2 6.40 -17.53 -1.49
N LEU A 3 5.35 -18.25 -1.15
CA LEU A 3 4.04 -18.02 -1.73
C LEU A 3 3.33 -16.93 -0.95
N LEU A 4 2.68 -16.01 -1.66
CA LEU A 4 1.86 -15.00 -1.02
C LEU A 4 0.51 -15.60 -0.64
N ASN A 5 0.00 -15.20 0.50
CA ASN A 5 -1.29 -15.66 1.01
C ASN A 5 -2.22 -14.46 1.14
N PRO A 6 -3.03 -14.16 0.11
CA PRO A 6 -3.94 -13.02 0.20
C PRO A 6 -4.94 -13.19 1.34
N MET A 7 -5.21 -12.08 2.04
CA MET A 7 -6.21 -12.08 3.10
C MET A 7 -7.62 -12.14 2.51
N ALA A 8 -8.58 -12.58 3.32
CA ALA A 8 -9.96 -12.73 2.89
C ALA A 8 -10.55 -11.38 2.44
N ASP A 9 -11.20 -11.36 1.28
CA ASP A 9 -11.72 -10.14 0.69
C ASP A 9 -12.82 -9.49 1.54
N ALA A 10 -13.53 -10.27 2.33
CA ALA A 10 -14.63 -9.74 3.16
C ALA A 10 -14.14 -8.72 4.21
N VAL A 11 -12.95 -8.94 4.77
CA VAL A 11 -12.39 -8.10 5.83
C VAL A 11 -11.21 -7.27 5.32
N TYR A 12 -10.41 -7.83 4.43
CA TYR A 12 -9.20 -7.20 3.90
C TYR A 12 -9.25 -7.12 2.37
N PRO A 13 -10.20 -6.36 1.80
CA PRO A 13 -10.32 -6.26 0.35
C PRO A 13 -9.12 -5.52 -0.26
N GLY A 14 -8.83 -5.82 -1.51
CA GLY A 14 -7.91 -4.99 -2.29
C GLY A 14 -8.50 -3.60 -2.45
N ARG A 15 -7.65 -2.58 -2.40
CA ARG A 15 -8.07 -1.19 -2.52
C ARG A 15 -7.22 -0.46 -3.54
N THR A 16 -7.83 0.55 -4.13
CA THR A 16 -7.20 1.36 -5.18
C THR A 16 -7.41 2.82 -4.81
N VAL A 17 -6.39 3.63 -5.03
CA VAL A 17 -6.52 5.08 -4.89
C VAL A 17 -5.73 5.77 -5.98
N ALA A 18 -6.28 6.86 -6.50
CA ALA A 18 -5.59 7.72 -7.43
C ALA A 18 -4.65 8.65 -6.67
N TYR A 19 -3.50 8.94 -7.28
CA TYR A 19 -2.56 9.92 -6.74
C TYR A 19 -2.16 10.90 -7.83
N THR A 20 -1.80 12.09 -7.39
CA THR A 20 -1.33 13.16 -8.25
C THR A 20 -0.09 13.77 -7.58
N GLY A 21 0.20 15.05 -7.84
CA GLY A 21 1.21 15.77 -7.06
C GLY A 21 0.81 15.95 -5.60
N THR A 22 -0.43 15.61 -5.23
CA THR A 22 -0.89 15.53 -3.85
C THR A 22 -1.08 14.06 -3.49
N ALA A 23 -0.64 13.65 -2.31
CA ALA A 23 -0.72 12.26 -1.89
C ALA A 23 -2.17 11.78 -1.82
N GLY A 24 -2.41 10.58 -2.35
CA GLY A 24 -3.67 9.86 -2.18
C GLY A 24 -3.48 8.75 -1.16
N SER A 25 -4.53 8.47 -0.38
CA SER A 25 -4.48 7.42 0.65
C SER A 25 -5.66 6.49 0.49
N THR A 26 -5.41 5.18 0.64
CA THR A 26 -6.48 4.19 0.62
C THR A 26 -7.37 4.37 1.84
N ALA A 27 -8.58 3.78 1.81
CA ALA A 27 -9.32 3.55 3.03
C ALA A 27 -8.52 2.61 3.93
N THR A 28 -8.78 2.66 5.22
CA THR A 28 -8.01 1.89 6.21
C THR A 28 -8.43 0.42 6.23
N TRP A 29 -7.48 -0.44 6.65
CA TRP A 29 -7.75 -1.83 7.01
C TRP A 29 -7.50 -1.97 8.52
N GLN A 30 -8.15 -2.95 9.12
CA GLN A 30 -7.90 -3.28 10.52
C GLN A 30 -6.53 -3.96 10.68
N SER A 31 -5.95 -3.84 11.86
CA SER A 31 -4.69 -4.51 12.17
C SER A 31 -4.84 -6.04 12.06
N GLY A 32 -3.75 -6.72 11.77
CA GLY A 32 -3.72 -8.17 11.64
C GLY A 32 -2.83 -8.69 10.51
N PRO A 33 -2.95 -8.17 9.26
CA PRO A 33 -2.08 -8.66 8.18
C PRO A 33 -0.61 -8.41 8.46
N GLN A 34 0.24 -9.35 8.02
CA GLN A 34 1.69 -9.21 8.17
C GLN A 34 2.27 -8.32 7.10
N GLY A 35 1.65 -8.27 5.92
CA GLY A 35 2.15 -7.51 4.82
C GLY A 35 1.06 -7.03 3.89
N VAL A 36 1.47 -6.27 2.89
CA VAL A 36 0.60 -5.75 1.84
C VAL A 36 1.38 -5.76 0.54
N VAL A 37 0.78 -6.27 -0.53
CA VAL A 37 1.37 -6.18 -1.86
C VAL A 37 0.85 -4.92 -2.52
N ILE A 38 1.76 -4.14 -3.09
CA ILE A 38 1.46 -2.84 -3.67
C ILE A 38 2.03 -2.77 -5.09
N TRP A 39 1.25 -2.24 -6.02
CA TRP A 39 1.76 -1.88 -7.35
C TRP A 39 1.01 -0.65 -7.85
N SER A 40 1.61 0.03 -8.82
CA SER A 40 1.07 1.28 -9.34
C SER A 40 1.11 1.29 -10.85
N THR A 41 0.34 2.19 -11.46
CA THR A 41 0.32 2.34 -12.94
C THR A 41 1.40 3.28 -13.43
N THR A 42 1.97 4.10 -12.56
CA THR A 42 3.13 4.96 -12.85
C THR A 42 4.09 4.89 -11.67
N PRO A 43 5.37 5.26 -11.84
CA PRO A 43 6.27 5.29 -10.69
C PRO A 43 5.72 6.20 -9.59
N ALA A 44 5.81 5.75 -8.35
CA ALA A 44 5.25 6.48 -7.20
C ALA A 44 6.10 6.26 -5.96
N TYR A 45 5.96 7.17 -5.01
CA TYR A 45 6.48 6.99 -3.65
C TYR A 45 5.33 6.49 -2.79
N VAL A 46 5.57 5.43 -2.01
CA VAL A 46 4.52 4.80 -1.19
C VAL A 46 4.98 4.65 0.25
N VAL A 47 4.01 4.67 1.15
CA VAL A 47 4.23 4.44 2.57
C VAL A 47 3.05 3.65 3.14
N VAL A 48 3.33 2.77 4.10
CA VAL A 48 2.32 1.91 4.75
C VAL A 48 2.38 2.15 6.25
N GLY A 49 1.24 2.31 6.88
CA GLY A 49 1.16 2.43 8.32
C GLY A 49 -0.11 3.11 8.81
N GLU A 50 -0.14 3.40 10.11
CA GLU A 50 -1.27 4.08 10.75
C GLU A 50 -1.19 5.59 10.50
N GLY A 51 -2.22 6.15 9.87
CA GLY A 51 -2.31 7.58 9.64
C GLY A 51 -1.24 8.18 8.73
N VAL A 52 -0.58 7.37 7.92
CA VAL A 52 0.55 7.83 7.11
C VAL A 52 0.08 8.59 5.87
N THR A 53 0.90 9.55 5.43
CA THR A 53 0.71 10.29 4.18
C THR A 53 2.01 10.27 3.41
N ALA A 54 1.97 9.85 2.14
CA ALA A 54 3.16 9.75 1.32
C ALA A 54 3.78 11.11 1.04
N THR A 55 5.11 11.13 0.99
CA THR A 55 5.88 12.31 0.61
C THR A 55 6.94 11.88 -0.41
N THR A 56 7.67 12.84 -0.96
CA THR A 56 8.76 12.55 -1.88
C THR A 56 9.95 11.87 -1.20
N SER A 57 9.90 11.73 0.13
CA SER A 57 10.90 10.98 0.90
C SER A 57 10.45 9.55 1.20
N SER A 58 9.26 9.16 0.76
CA SER A 58 8.75 7.80 0.93
C SER A 58 9.44 6.82 -0.04
N THR A 59 9.16 5.53 0.10
CA THR A 59 9.81 4.49 -0.71
C THR A 59 9.34 4.57 -2.17
N PRO A 60 10.24 4.73 -3.15
CA PRO A 60 9.86 4.73 -4.56
C PRO A 60 9.60 3.30 -5.05
N ILE A 61 8.58 3.15 -5.88
CA ILE A 61 8.31 1.88 -6.56
C ILE A 61 8.16 2.11 -8.07
N PRO A 62 8.59 1.14 -8.90
CA PRO A 62 8.40 1.24 -10.34
C PRO A 62 6.96 0.92 -10.73
N ALA A 63 6.59 1.31 -11.95
CA ALA A 63 5.26 1.03 -12.49
C ALA A 63 5.08 -0.46 -12.77
N PHE A 64 3.87 -0.95 -12.54
CA PHE A 64 3.43 -2.31 -12.89
C PHE A 64 4.28 -3.43 -12.29
N THR A 65 4.90 -3.18 -11.16
CA THR A 65 5.72 -4.18 -10.47
C THR A 65 5.17 -4.37 -9.07
N PRO A 66 4.49 -5.50 -8.78
CA PRO A 66 4.01 -5.77 -7.43
C PRO A 66 5.17 -5.95 -6.45
N ILE A 67 5.12 -5.23 -5.34
CA ILE A 67 6.16 -5.29 -4.32
C ILE A 67 5.48 -5.53 -2.97
N PRO A 68 5.86 -6.60 -2.24
CA PRO A 68 5.33 -6.83 -0.91
C PRO A 68 6.03 -5.93 0.11
N PHE A 69 5.24 -5.29 0.96
CA PHE A 69 5.73 -4.47 2.05
C PHE A 69 5.32 -5.08 3.38
N ILE A 70 6.13 -4.90 4.41
CA ILE A 70 5.75 -5.27 5.77
C ILE A 70 4.81 -4.22 6.32
N VAL A 71 3.68 -4.65 6.91
CA VAL A 71 2.78 -3.75 7.62
C VAL A 71 3.39 -3.47 8.98
N PRO A 72 3.72 -2.20 9.30
CA PRO A 72 4.25 -1.88 10.63
C PRO A 72 3.25 -2.24 11.72
N GLN A 73 3.73 -2.91 12.76
CA GLN A 73 2.91 -3.29 13.91
C GLN A 73 2.94 -2.14 14.92
N GLY A 74 1.98 -1.24 14.81
CA GLY A 74 1.89 -0.09 15.68
C GLY A 74 1.07 -0.36 16.93
N THR A 75 0.07 0.50 17.18
CA THR A 75 -0.77 0.42 18.37
C THR A 75 -1.99 -0.47 18.21
N GLY A 76 -2.15 -1.14 17.07
CA GLY A 76 -3.34 -1.92 16.75
C GLY A 76 -4.43 -1.09 16.08
N ALA A 77 -4.18 0.18 15.81
CA ALA A 77 -5.10 1.03 15.08
C ALA A 77 -5.16 0.65 13.60
N PRO A 78 -6.22 1.03 12.88
CA PRO A 78 -6.30 0.78 11.44
C PRO A 78 -5.14 1.45 10.69
N TRP A 79 -4.66 0.77 9.65
CA TRP A 79 -3.54 1.22 8.83
C TRP A 79 -3.99 1.42 7.38
N ARG A 80 -3.19 2.15 6.61
CA ARG A 80 -3.50 2.43 5.21
C ARG A 80 -2.23 2.52 4.38
N VAL A 81 -2.40 2.52 3.06
CA VAL A 81 -1.33 2.78 2.09
C VAL A 81 -1.56 4.18 1.52
N SER A 82 -0.51 4.95 1.43
CA SER A 82 -0.54 6.27 0.81
C SER A 82 0.50 6.33 -0.30
N ALA A 83 0.21 7.07 -1.36
CA ALA A 83 1.11 7.21 -2.51
C ALA A 83 1.08 8.62 -3.06
N ILE A 84 2.22 9.06 -3.61
CA ILE A 84 2.35 10.33 -4.32
C ILE A 84 3.18 10.08 -5.57
N ARG A 85 2.87 10.78 -6.66
CA ARG A 85 3.56 10.57 -7.93
C ARG A 85 5.04 10.95 -7.87
N VAL A 86 5.85 10.29 -8.69
CA VAL A 86 7.21 10.74 -8.98
C VAL A 86 7.16 11.84 -10.05
N SER A 87 6.53 11.57 -11.18
CA SER A 87 6.37 12.55 -12.26
C SER A 87 4.97 12.54 -12.88
N ASP A 88 4.35 11.35 -13.01
CA ASP A 88 3.05 11.19 -13.65
C ASP A 88 2.01 10.73 -12.65
N SER A 89 0.81 11.27 -12.76
CA SER A 89 -0.32 10.82 -11.96
C SER A 89 -0.75 9.42 -12.36
N GLY A 90 -1.30 8.66 -11.43
CA GLY A 90 -1.76 7.30 -11.69
C GLY A 90 -2.56 6.75 -10.53
N ASP A 91 -2.65 5.42 -10.48
CA ASP A 91 -3.38 4.71 -9.45
C ASP A 91 -2.44 3.73 -8.75
N VAL A 92 -2.64 3.56 -7.45
CA VAL A 92 -1.97 2.52 -6.67
C VAL A 92 -2.98 1.47 -6.26
N TYR A 93 -2.57 0.20 -6.35
CA TYR A 93 -3.37 -0.96 -5.94
C TYR A 93 -2.68 -1.63 -4.79
N ALA A 94 -3.45 -2.02 -3.77
CA ALA A 94 -2.90 -2.65 -2.58
C ALA A 94 -3.82 -3.76 -2.09
N LYS A 95 -3.23 -4.87 -1.64
CA LYS A 95 -3.96 -6.01 -1.09
C LYS A 95 -3.21 -6.54 0.12
N PRO A 96 -3.88 -6.60 1.30
CA PRO A 96 -3.26 -7.22 2.48
C PRO A 96 -2.97 -8.71 2.25
N ILE A 97 -1.83 -9.14 2.75
CA ILE A 97 -1.35 -10.52 2.60
C ILE A 97 -0.77 -11.02 3.91
N ASN A 98 -0.71 -12.34 4.05
CA ASN A 98 0.14 -12.99 5.05
C ASN A 98 1.30 -13.65 4.34
N ILE A 99 2.46 -13.67 5.00
CA ILE A 99 3.66 -14.33 4.50
C ILE A 99 3.83 -15.62 5.29
N ARG A 100 3.96 -16.73 4.56
CA ARG A 100 4.06 -18.05 5.21
C ARG A 100 5.36 -18.70 4.87
#